data_7ff50b2e5c8c3c2d5ce4934ef888b609
#
_entry.id   7ff50b2e5c8c3c2d5ce4934ef888b609
#
_cell.length_a   1.000
_cell.length_b   1.000
_cell.length_c   1.000
_cell.angle_alpha   90.00
_cell.angle_beta   90.00
_cell.angle_gamma   90.00
#
_symmetry.space_group_name_H-M   'P 1'
#
loop_
_entity.id
_entity.type
_entity.pdbx_description
1 polymer ?
#
loop_
_entity_poly.entity_id
_entity_poly.type
_entity_poly.pdbx_seq_one_letter_code
_entity_poly.pdbx_strand_id
1 'polypeptide(L)'
;MADNTNETPQEPLVDVMAYDEARYLGIGAADSTNFQLMNVGVSKMEENTSPKEKNTQYVGDKSDTTKVTGYSNAFSLEMDLIKNQVVIEDLHDILYYRKTGVDAQRPVILVDLWKPIEGQTGVYRARKILTTASMTGKIPAPGEQIKLNGDLKGIGDFQYGTFDVATRAFTESSNGQ
;
A
#
# COMPACT_ATOMS: atom_id res chain seq x y z
N MET A 1 28.79 -27.37 38.29
CA MET A 1 27.86 -27.35 37.16
C MET A 1 27.21 -25.99 37.14
N ALA A 2 27.66 -25.10 36.26
CA ALA A 2 27.10 -23.75 36.10
C ALA A 2 26.03 -23.87 35.01
N ASP A 3 24.80 -23.64 35.40
CA ASP A 3 23.65 -23.58 34.51
C ASP A 3 23.70 -22.19 33.80
N ASN A 4 24.08 -22.21 32.53
CA ASN A 4 24.27 -21.04 31.74
C ASN A 4 23.00 -20.84 30.88
N THR A 5 21.89 -20.54 31.55
CA THR A 5 20.66 -20.09 30.88
C THR A 5 20.77 -18.60 30.55
N ASN A 6 21.47 -18.31 29.45
CA ASN A 6 21.46 -16.99 28.83
C ASN A 6 20.21 -16.88 27.95
N GLU A 7 19.02 -16.99 28.57
CA GLU A 7 17.77 -16.69 27.91
C GLU A 7 17.62 -15.16 27.81
N THR A 8 17.89 -14.62 26.63
CA THR A 8 17.48 -13.27 26.32
C THR A 8 15.97 -13.15 26.54
N PRO A 9 15.48 -12.18 27.34
CA PRO A 9 14.06 -12.01 27.56
C PRO A 9 13.35 -11.88 26.20
N GLN A 10 12.57 -12.89 25.85
CA GLN A 10 11.78 -12.84 24.62
C GLN A 10 10.62 -11.88 24.86
N GLU A 11 10.54 -10.81 24.08
CA GLU A 11 9.40 -9.89 24.13
C GLU A 11 8.08 -10.66 23.92
N PRO A 12 7.00 -10.31 24.63
CA PRO A 12 5.72 -11.00 24.48
C PRO A 12 5.24 -10.88 23.02
N LEU A 13 4.70 -11.98 22.50
CA LEU A 13 4.09 -12.02 21.19
C LEU A 13 2.80 -11.16 21.23
N VAL A 14 2.71 -10.19 20.33
CA VAL A 14 1.56 -9.29 20.20
C VAL A 14 1.08 -9.34 18.75
N ASP A 15 -0.22 -9.54 18.56
CA ASP A 15 -0.82 -9.55 17.22
C ASP A 15 -0.80 -8.15 16.61
N VAL A 16 -0.43 -8.08 15.33
CA VAL A 16 -0.51 -6.83 14.54
C VAL A 16 -1.93 -6.71 13.98
N MET A 17 -2.61 -5.65 14.35
CA MET A 17 -3.98 -5.39 13.92
C MET A 17 -4.03 -4.46 12.71
N ALA A 18 -5.14 -4.46 11.98
CA ALA A 18 -5.30 -3.62 10.79
C ALA A 18 -5.11 -2.11 11.04
N TYR A 19 -5.38 -1.63 12.25
CA TYR A 19 -5.16 -0.24 12.65
C TYR A 19 -3.69 0.08 12.98
N ASP A 20 -2.82 -0.93 13.08
CA ASP A 20 -1.38 -0.77 13.27
C ASP A 20 -0.65 -0.50 11.94
N GLU A 21 -1.37 -0.55 10.81
CA GLU A 21 -0.90 -0.13 9.51
C GLU A 21 -1.72 1.06 9.00
N ALA A 22 -1.08 2.21 8.84
CA ALA A 22 -1.72 3.39 8.27
C ALA A 22 -1.42 3.47 6.76
N ARG A 23 -2.45 3.82 5.98
CA ARG A 23 -2.38 3.90 4.52
C ARG A 23 -2.69 5.31 4.08
N TYR A 24 -1.81 5.89 3.28
CA TYR A 24 -1.93 7.25 2.78
C TYR A 24 -1.96 7.27 1.25
N LEU A 25 -2.82 8.12 0.70
CA LEU A 25 -2.89 8.38 -0.74
C LEU A 25 -2.43 9.80 -1.01
N GLY A 26 -1.53 9.98 -1.98
CA GLY A 26 -1.18 11.30 -2.49
C GLY A 26 -2.28 11.81 -3.42
N ILE A 27 -2.79 13.01 -3.17
CA ILE A 27 -3.97 13.55 -3.84
C ILE A 27 -3.58 14.39 -5.06
N GLY A 28 -4.29 14.23 -6.14
CA GLY A 28 -4.29 15.12 -7.32
C GLY A 28 -3.31 14.73 -8.41
N ALA A 29 -2.12 14.22 -8.11
CA ALA A 29 -1.07 13.96 -9.10
C ALA A 29 -0.14 12.79 -8.73
N ALA A 30 0.62 12.31 -9.71
CA ALA A 30 1.60 11.22 -9.56
C ALA A 30 2.78 11.59 -8.64
N ASP A 31 3.17 12.86 -8.62
CA ASP A 31 4.25 13.43 -7.82
C ASP A 31 3.76 14.14 -6.55
N SER A 32 2.49 13.93 -6.19
CA SER A 32 1.88 14.59 -5.04
C SER A 32 2.62 14.30 -3.75
N THR A 33 2.85 15.36 -2.97
CA THR A 33 3.31 15.32 -1.58
C THR A 33 2.19 15.54 -0.58
N ASN A 34 0.97 15.81 -1.05
CA ASN A 34 -0.22 15.97 -0.21
C ASN A 34 -0.83 14.61 0.12
N PHE A 35 -0.28 13.94 1.12
CA PHE A 35 -0.74 12.64 1.56
C PHE A 35 -1.92 12.74 2.53
N GLN A 36 -2.99 12.03 2.21
CA GLN A 36 -4.19 11.95 3.03
C GLN A 36 -4.42 10.52 3.51
N LEU A 37 -4.81 10.39 4.79
CA LEU A 37 -5.05 9.09 5.42
C LEU A 37 -6.31 8.43 4.83
N MET A 38 -6.16 7.17 4.43
CA MET A 38 -7.23 6.33 3.90
C MET A 38 -7.89 5.54 5.03
N ASN A 39 -8.72 6.17 5.84
CA ASN A 39 -9.38 5.52 6.98
C ASN A 39 -10.90 5.66 6.94
N VAL A 40 -11.42 6.87 6.75
CA VAL A 40 -12.86 7.12 6.78
C VAL A 40 -13.49 6.73 5.43
N GLY A 41 -14.45 5.83 5.48
CA GLY A 41 -15.18 5.37 4.30
C GLY A 41 -14.46 4.29 3.48
N VAL A 42 -13.22 3.94 3.82
CA VAL A 42 -12.52 2.81 3.17
C VAL A 42 -12.81 1.55 3.99
N SER A 43 -13.67 0.68 3.46
CA SER A 43 -14.05 -0.57 4.10
C SER A 43 -13.10 -1.72 3.82
N LYS A 44 -12.39 -1.65 2.69
CA LYS A 44 -11.40 -2.65 2.29
C LYS A 44 -10.25 -2.00 1.51
N MET A 45 -9.04 -2.38 1.87
CA MET A 45 -7.84 -2.18 1.06
C MET A 45 -6.95 -3.40 1.22
N GLU A 46 -7.00 -4.29 0.26
CA GLU A 46 -6.25 -5.54 0.25
C GLU A 46 -5.04 -5.42 -0.66
N GLU A 47 -3.87 -5.72 -0.12
CA GLU A 47 -2.63 -5.78 -0.91
C GLU A 47 -2.50 -7.16 -1.56
N ASN A 48 -2.44 -7.17 -2.88
CA ASN A 48 -2.27 -8.36 -3.70
C ASN A 48 -0.92 -8.30 -4.42
N THR A 49 -0.02 -9.20 -4.05
CA THR A 49 1.30 -9.33 -4.68
C THR A 49 1.35 -10.61 -5.50
N SER A 50 1.59 -10.47 -6.79
CA SER A 50 1.70 -11.60 -7.71
C SER A 50 3.13 -11.72 -8.24
N PRO A 51 3.82 -12.85 -8.04
CA PRO A 51 5.13 -13.08 -8.62
C PRO A 51 5.03 -13.16 -10.15
N LYS A 52 5.97 -12.56 -10.83
CA LYS A 52 6.18 -12.74 -12.28
C LYS A 52 7.19 -13.85 -12.48
N GLU A 53 6.76 -14.95 -13.08
CA GLU A 53 7.56 -16.13 -13.29
C GLU A 53 7.99 -16.24 -14.75
N LYS A 54 9.22 -16.69 -14.96
CA LYS A 54 9.73 -17.08 -16.25
C LYS A 54 10.13 -18.54 -16.23
N ASN A 55 9.46 -19.35 -17.04
CA ASN A 55 9.82 -20.75 -17.24
C ASN A 55 10.78 -20.87 -18.41
N THR A 56 11.86 -21.63 -18.20
CA THR A 56 12.85 -21.91 -19.22
C THR A 56 13.14 -23.41 -19.24
N GLN A 57 13.03 -24.04 -20.41
CA GLN A 57 13.41 -25.42 -20.62
C GLN A 57 14.49 -25.47 -21.71
N TYR A 58 15.60 -26.07 -21.41
CA TYR A 58 16.67 -26.31 -22.42
C TYR A 58 16.52 -27.67 -23.08
N VAL A 59 17.08 -27.82 -24.27
CA VAL A 59 16.95 -29.04 -25.12
C VAL A 59 17.47 -30.33 -24.45
N GLY A 60 17.94 -30.35 -23.32
CA GLY A 60 18.37 -31.56 -22.59
C GLY A 60 17.61 -31.78 -21.28
N ASP A 61 16.72 -30.85 -20.91
CA ASP A 61 16.04 -30.88 -19.63
C ASP A 61 14.74 -31.69 -19.72
N LYS A 62 14.52 -32.55 -18.70
CA LYS A 62 13.26 -33.29 -18.56
C LYS A 62 12.16 -32.47 -17.90
N SER A 63 12.49 -31.33 -17.28
CA SER A 63 11.56 -30.46 -16.57
C SER A 63 11.97 -29.00 -16.71
N ASP A 64 10.98 -28.11 -16.61
CA ASP A 64 11.15 -26.66 -16.65
C ASP A 64 11.85 -26.14 -15.40
N THR A 65 12.65 -25.09 -15.58
CA THR A 65 13.18 -24.29 -14.47
C THR A 65 12.38 -22.99 -14.37
N THR A 66 11.70 -22.79 -13.25
CA THR A 66 10.95 -21.58 -12.93
C THR A 66 11.82 -20.58 -12.18
N LYS A 67 11.87 -19.35 -12.66
CA LYS A 67 12.54 -18.21 -11.97
C LYS A 67 11.54 -17.10 -11.73
N VAL A 68 11.49 -16.59 -10.51
CA VAL A 68 10.76 -15.36 -10.21
C VAL A 68 11.60 -14.19 -10.72
N THR A 69 11.03 -13.39 -11.63
CA THR A 69 11.70 -12.26 -12.29
C THR A 69 11.29 -10.90 -11.75
N GLY A 70 10.26 -10.86 -10.90
CA GLY A 70 9.73 -9.65 -10.25
C GLY A 70 8.39 -9.89 -9.62
N TYR A 71 7.79 -8.83 -9.13
CA TYR A 71 6.46 -8.85 -8.51
C TYR A 71 5.57 -7.78 -9.15
N SER A 72 4.28 -8.06 -9.17
CA SER A 72 3.24 -7.09 -9.54
C SER A 72 2.42 -6.82 -8.30
N ASN A 73 2.34 -5.56 -7.89
CA ASN A 73 1.61 -5.14 -6.70
C ASN A 73 0.31 -4.47 -7.11
N ALA A 74 -0.78 -4.79 -6.43
CA ALA A 74 -2.07 -4.14 -6.59
C ALA A 74 -2.77 -4.04 -5.24
N PHE A 75 -3.60 -3.02 -5.08
CA PHE A 75 -4.43 -2.83 -3.89
C PHE A 75 -5.87 -2.80 -4.33
N SER A 76 -6.66 -3.79 -3.91
CA SER A 76 -8.09 -3.82 -4.17
C SER A 76 -8.82 -2.98 -3.14
N LEU A 77 -9.66 -2.05 -3.61
CA LEU A 77 -10.36 -1.07 -2.79
C LEU A 77 -11.87 -1.29 -2.82
N GLU A 78 -12.48 -1.18 -1.65
CA GLU A 78 -13.91 -0.99 -1.47
C GLU A 78 -14.15 0.18 -0.53
N MET A 79 -14.95 1.14 -0.96
CA MET A 79 -15.16 2.39 -0.23
C MET A 79 -16.62 2.81 -0.28
N ASP A 80 -17.07 3.48 0.77
CA ASP A 80 -18.35 4.17 0.80
C ASP A 80 -18.20 5.59 0.27
N LEU A 81 -19.06 6.01 -0.65
CA LEU A 81 -19.03 7.37 -1.20
C LEU A 81 -19.50 8.38 -0.15
N ILE A 82 -18.55 9.07 0.47
CA ILE A 82 -18.79 10.05 1.53
C ILE A 82 -18.40 11.44 1.03
N LYS A 83 -19.29 12.42 1.22
CA LYS A 83 -19.03 13.83 0.89
C LYS A 83 -17.97 14.42 1.81
N ASN A 84 -17.17 15.32 1.28
CA ASN A 84 -16.09 16.03 1.99
C ASN A 84 -14.96 15.11 2.49
N GLN A 85 -14.85 13.91 1.93
CA GLN A 85 -13.71 13.02 2.16
C GLN A 85 -12.79 13.07 0.94
N VAL A 86 -11.67 13.78 1.08
CA VAL A 86 -10.77 14.17 -0.01
C VAL A 86 -10.26 12.96 -0.81
N VAL A 87 -9.92 11.86 -0.14
CA VAL A 87 -9.43 10.63 -0.79
C VAL A 87 -10.52 10.03 -1.69
N ILE A 88 -11.73 9.94 -1.16
CA ILE A 88 -12.86 9.32 -1.88
C ILE A 88 -13.30 10.21 -3.04
N GLU A 89 -13.31 11.54 -2.85
CA GLU A 89 -13.62 12.49 -3.91
C GLU A 89 -12.60 12.43 -5.05
N ASP A 90 -11.30 12.38 -4.74
CA ASP A 90 -10.25 12.28 -5.76
C ASP A 90 -10.35 10.98 -6.57
N LEU A 91 -10.56 9.84 -5.92
CA LEU A 91 -10.75 8.56 -6.59
C LEU A 91 -12.08 8.49 -7.37
N HIS A 92 -13.13 9.11 -6.83
CA HIS A 92 -14.40 9.25 -7.53
C HIS A 92 -14.26 10.10 -8.79
N ASP A 93 -13.50 11.18 -8.75
CA ASP A 93 -13.23 12.05 -9.89
C ASP A 93 -12.45 11.35 -11.00
N ILE A 94 -11.53 10.44 -10.65
CA ILE A 94 -10.86 9.59 -11.62
C ILE A 94 -11.88 8.76 -12.40
N LEU A 95 -12.85 8.15 -11.71
CA LEU A 95 -13.93 7.40 -12.36
C LEU A 95 -14.86 8.31 -13.17
N TYR A 96 -15.30 9.42 -12.57
CA TYR A 96 -16.30 10.32 -13.15
C TYR A 96 -15.81 10.96 -14.46
N TYR A 97 -14.57 11.46 -14.45
CA TYR A 97 -13.95 12.09 -15.62
C TYR A 97 -13.20 11.09 -16.50
N ARG A 98 -13.20 9.79 -16.15
CA ARG A 98 -12.50 8.73 -16.86
C ARG A 98 -11.02 9.07 -17.11
N LYS A 99 -10.35 9.58 -16.07
CA LYS A 99 -8.93 9.94 -16.15
C LYS A 99 -8.09 8.72 -16.47
N THR A 100 -7.07 8.90 -17.30
CA THR A 100 -6.16 7.84 -17.76
C THR A 100 -4.71 8.33 -17.73
N GLY A 101 -3.77 7.41 -17.90
CA GLY A 101 -2.35 7.73 -17.90
C GLY A 101 -1.90 8.41 -16.60
N VAL A 102 -1.14 9.48 -16.72
CA VAL A 102 -0.56 10.21 -15.57
C VAL A 102 -1.65 10.84 -14.68
N ASP A 103 -2.77 11.26 -15.25
CA ASP A 103 -3.88 11.88 -14.50
C ASP A 103 -4.58 10.90 -13.54
N ALA A 104 -4.47 9.59 -13.81
CA ALA A 104 -4.98 8.54 -12.94
C ALA A 104 -3.92 7.99 -11.96
N GLN A 105 -2.70 8.51 -11.97
CA GLN A 105 -1.64 8.02 -11.11
C GLN A 105 -1.67 8.71 -9.74
N ARG A 106 -1.50 7.90 -8.69
CA ARG A 106 -1.46 8.35 -7.30
C ARG A 106 -0.38 7.59 -6.53
N PRO A 107 0.49 8.28 -5.78
CA PRO A 107 1.41 7.61 -4.88
C PRO A 107 0.66 7.10 -3.64
N VAL A 108 0.98 5.88 -3.24
CA VAL A 108 0.48 5.23 -2.02
C VAL A 108 1.63 5.03 -1.05
N ILE A 109 1.39 5.32 0.21
CA ILE A 109 2.33 5.04 1.30
C ILE A 109 1.66 4.10 2.30
N LEU A 110 2.37 3.03 2.63
CA LEU A 110 2.03 2.09 3.68
C LEU A 110 2.97 2.33 4.85
N VAL A 111 2.41 2.58 6.04
CA VAL A 111 3.16 2.95 7.24
C VAL A 111 2.93 1.92 8.32
N ASP A 112 3.99 1.27 8.77
CA ASP A 112 3.97 0.28 9.84
C ASP A 112 4.03 0.99 11.20
N LEU A 113 2.88 1.36 11.80
CA LEU A 113 2.81 2.07 13.09
C LEU A 113 3.37 1.22 14.25
N TRP A 114 3.45 -0.08 14.08
CA TRP A 114 4.07 -1.02 15.02
C TRP A 114 5.61 -1.10 14.90
N LYS A 115 6.20 -0.33 13.97
CA LYS A 115 7.65 -0.23 13.75
C LYS A 115 8.11 1.24 13.85
N PRO A 116 8.12 1.83 15.05
CA PRO A 116 8.64 3.18 15.25
C PRO A 116 10.14 3.23 14.98
N ILE A 117 10.61 4.36 14.52
CA ILE A 117 12.03 4.62 14.35
C ILE A 117 12.61 5.09 15.68
N GLU A 118 13.65 4.42 16.13
CA GLU A 118 14.31 4.70 17.40
C GLU A 118 14.82 6.15 17.45
N GLY A 119 14.55 6.85 18.56
CA GLY A 119 14.96 8.25 18.75
C GLY A 119 14.14 9.30 17.99
N GLN A 120 13.10 8.91 17.23
CA GLN A 120 12.25 9.83 16.48
C GLN A 120 10.77 9.63 16.83
N THR A 121 10.17 10.59 17.52
CA THR A 121 8.76 10.52 17.89
C THR A 121 7.86 10.78 16.67
N GLY A 122 6.89 9.89 16.42
CA GLY A 122 5.93 10.04 15.32
C GLY A 122 6.48 9.65 13.94
N VAL A 123 7.69 9.09 13.88
CA VAL A 123 8.30 8.59 12.66
C VAL A 123 8.31 7.07 12.67
N TYR A 124 7.82 6.48 11.59
CA TYR A 124 7.65 5.04 11.46
C TYR A 124 8.26 4.52 10.16
N ARG A 125 8.54 3.22 10.15
CA ARG A 125 8.94 2.53 8.93
C ARG A 125 7.81 2.61 7.91
N ALA A 126 8.15 2.93 6.66
CA ALA A 126 7.17 3.06 5.60
C ALA A 126 7.72 2.62 4.25
N ARG A 127 6.80 2.31 3.35
CA ARG A 127 7.09 2.03 1.94
C ARG A 127 6.13 2.80 1.05
N LYS A 128 6.65 3.34 -0.04
CA LYS A 128 5.91 4.13 -1.02
C LYS A 128 5.94 3.45 -2.38
N ILE A 129 4.83 3.45 -3.08
CA ILE A 129 4.73 3.00 -4.46
C ILE A 129 3.86 3.96 -5.26
N LEU A 130 4.25 4.23 -6.51
CA LEU A 130 3.37 4.89 -7.46
C LEU A 130 2.35 3.89 -7.97
N THR A 131 1.09 4.28 -8.05
CA THR A 131 0.01 3.42 -8.55
C THR A 131 -0.81 4.11 -9.62
N THR A 132 -1.45 3.31 -10.49
CA THR A 132 -2.53 3.78 -11.37
C THR A 132 -3.86 3.37 -10.76
N ALA A 133 -4.73 4.33 -10.51
CA ALA A 133 -6.08 4.08 -10.03
C ALA A 133 -6.96 3.59 -11.19
N SER A 134 -7.51 2.39 -11.02
CA SER A 134 -8.44 1.75 -11.96
C SER A 134 -9.78 1.55 -11.26
N MET A 135 -10.58 2.62 -11.21
CA MET A 135 -11.88 2.57 -10.55
C MET A 135 -12.90 1.89 -11.46
N THR A 136 -13.56 0.84 -10.95
CA THR A 136 -14.39 -0.06 -11.76
C THR A 136 -15.88 0.24 -11.70
N GLY A 137 -16.36 0.89 -10.66
CA GLY A 137 -17.78 1.23 -10.64
C GLY A 137 -18.31 1.80 -9.34
N LYS A 138 -19.58 2.22 -9.43
CA LYS A 138 -20.42 2.61 -8.31
C LYS A 138 -21.53 1.58 -8.19
N ILE A 139 -21.83 1.16 -6.97
CA ILE A 139 -22.92 0.22 -6.68
C ILE A 139 -23.95 0.97 -5.84
N PRO A 140 -25.00 1.55 -6.45
CA PRO A 140 -26.12 2.11 -5.71
C PRO A 140 -27.07 0.99 -5.28
N ALA A 141 -27.41 0.95 -4.00
CA ALA A 141 -28.47 0.09 -3.50
C ALA A 141 -29.55 0.96 -2.82
N PRO A 142 -30.85 0.63 -2.99
CA PRO A 142 -31.92 1.42 -2.40
C PRO A 142 -31.80 1.45 -0.87
N GLY A 143 -31.73 2.66 -0.30
CA GLY A 143 -31.61 2.88 1.14
C GLY A 143 -30.22 2.65 1.74
N GLU A 144 -29.22 2.34 0.93
CA GLU A 144 -27.83 2.13 1.36
C GLU A 144 -26.90 3.21 0.82
N GLN A 145 -25.68 3.28 1.37
CA GLN A 145 -24.62 4.14 0.85
C GLN A 145 -24.14 3.61 -0.52
N ILE A 146 -23.81 4.55 -1.41
CA ILE A 146 -23.20 4.18 -2.69
C ILE A 146 -21.79 3.70 -2.42
N LYS A 147 -21.46 2.49 -2.87
CA LYS A 147 -20.11 1.94 -2.81
C LYS A 147 -19.32 2.28 -4.07
N LEU A 148 -18.04 2.57 -3.88
CA LEU A 148 -17.06 2.81 -4.93
C LEU A 148 -16.00 1.72 -4.86
N ASN A 149 -15.82 0.99 -5.97
CA ASN A 149 -14.86 -0.11 -6.07
C ASN A 149 -13.80 0.17 -7.12
N GLY A 150 -12.62 -0.38 -6.91
CA GLY A 150 -11.52 -0.29 -7.85
C GLY A 150 -10.23 -0.88 -7.34
N ASP A 151 -9.19 -0.72 -8.14
CA ASP A 151 -7.83 -1.16 -7.81
C ASP A 151 -6.84 -0.03 -7.99
N LEU A 152 -5.84 0.01 -7.12
CA LEU A 152 -4.61 0.78 -7.31
C LEU A 152 -3.51 -0.18 -7.76
N LYS A 153 -3.14 -0.11 -9.03
CA LYS A 153 -2.15 -1.02 -9.63
C LYS A 153 -0.77 -0.38 -9.56
N GLY A 154 0.18 -1.08 -8.92
CA GLY A 154 1.54 -0.60 -8.72
C GLY A 154 2.31 -0.38 -10.03
N ILE A 155 3.05 0.71 -10.08
CA ILE A 155 3.96 1.07 -11.16
C ILE A 155 5.39 1.03 -10.60
N GLY A 156 6.18 0.10 -11.09
CA GLY A 156 7.54 -0.11 -10.59
C GLY A 156 7.60 -0.79 -9.22
N ASP A 157 8.70 -0.57 -8.53
CA ASP A 157 9.00 -1.19 -7.24
C ASP A 157 8.67 -0.25 -6.07
N PHE A 158 8.59 -0.83 -4.86
CA PHE A 158 8.47 -0.04 -3.64
C PHE A 158 9.75 0.75 -3.36
N GLN A 159 9.58 2.01 -2.99
CA GLN A 159 10.59 2.83 -2.34
C GLN A 159 10.45 2.64 -0.82
N TYR A 160 11.52 2.25 -0.17
CA TYR A 160 11.55 2.03 1.27
C TYR A 160 12.07 3.27 2.00
N GLY A 161 11.52 3.54 3.17
CA GLY A 161 11.92 4.72 3.94
C GLY A 161 11.19 4.85 5.25
N THR A 162 11.05 6.09 5.68
CA THR A 162 10.34 6.47 6.90
C THR A 162 9.24 7.48 6.59
N PHE A 163 8.23 7.51 7.43
CA PHE A 163 7.13 8.45 7.30
C PHE A 163 6.87 9.14 8.64
N ASP A 164 6.86 10.46 8.61
CA ASP A 164 6.45 11.29 9.74
C ASP A 164 4.94 11.54 9.66
N VAL A 165 4.21 11.03 10.64
CA VAL A 165 2.74 11.13 10.69
C VAL A 165 2.26 12.56 10.93
N ALA A 166 3.04 13.38 11.66
CA ALA A 166 2.68 14.74 12.00
C ALA A 166 2.79 15.69 10.79
N THR A 167 3.88 15.57 10.04
CA THR A 167 4.14 16.39 8.84
C THR A 167 3.62 15.73 7.56
N ARG A 168 3.26 14.45 7.61
CA ARG A 168 2.88 13.61 6.46
C ARG A 168 3.94 13.57 5.37
N ALA A 169 5.20 13.55 5.78
CA ALA A 169 6.34 13.55 4.89
C ALA A 169 6.98 12.16 4.81
N PHE A 170 7.22 11.69 3.60
CA PHE A 170 7.98 10.47 3.33
C PHE A 170 9.44 10.83 3.08
N THR A 171 10.35 10.16 3.77
CA THR A 171 11.80 10.25 3.55
C THR A 171 12.31 8.90 3.08
N GLU A 172 12.84 8.86 1.87
CA GLU A 172 13.42 7.65 1.30
C GLU A 172 14.72 7.28 2.04
N SER A 173 14.86 6.00 2.39
CA SER A 173 16.10 5.48 2.96
C SER A 173 17.01 5.04 1.82
N SER A 174 18.27 5.51 1.82
CA SER A 174 19.27 5.11 0.84
C SER A 174 19.74 3.65 0.98
N ASN A 175 19.27 2.93 1.99
CA ASN A 175 19.53 1.51 2.23
C ASN A 175 18.23 0.69 2.00
N GLY A 176 17.81 0.64 0.75
CA GLY A 176 16.80 -0.33 0.31
C GLY A 176 17.47 -1.69 0.09
N GLN A 177 17.62 -2.48 1.13
CA GLN A 177 17.62 -3.95 1.14
C GLN A 177 17.82 -4.44 2.57
#